data_0cbf98417b42be680cca72fcd7d5f72a
#
_entry.id   0cbf98417b42be680cca72fcd7d5f72a
#
_cell.length_a   1.000
_cell.length_b   1.000
_cell.length_c   1.000
_cell.angle_alpha   90.00
_cell.angle_beta   90.00
_cell.angle_gamma   90.00
#
_symmetry.space_group_name_H-M   'P 1'
#
loop_
_entity.id
_entity.type
_entity.pdbx_description
1 polymer ?
#
loop_
_entity_poly.entity_id
_entity_poly.type
_entity_poly.pdbx_seq_one_letter_code
_entity_poly.pdbx_strand_id
1 'polypeptide(L)'
;MKIFLIFITSVLLSFNSFANTKISFALDWKFEGPSAPYFYAIDKGHFGEENLEVEISAGKGSLDAIPKVATGAFPIGFADINSLIKFLDQNPGAPVMAVMMVYDKPPFAIAGRKSLGVTTPSDLEGKILGAPPPDGAWAQFPPFASANNINVDNI
;
A
#
# COMPACT_ATOMS: atom_id res chain seq x y z
N MET A 1 46.52 -40.36 -9.82
CA MET A 1 45.79 -40.12 -8.56
C MET A 1 45.70 -38.65 -8.15
N LYS A 2 46.72 -37.80 -8.37
CA LYS A 2 46.70 -36.38 -7.99
C LYS A 2 45.77 -35.47 -8.86
N ILE A 3 45.59 -35.79 -10.16
CA ILE A 3 44.77 -35.05 -11.09
C ILE A 3 43.27 -35.29 -10.81
N PHE A 4 42.87 -36.47 -10.36
CA PHE A 4 41.48 -36.84 -10.06
C PHE A 4 40.95 -36.08 -8.79
N LEU A 5 41.85 -35.80 -7.84
CA LEU A 5 41.49 -35.10 -6.62
C LEU A 5 41.17 -33.60 -6.87
N ILE A 6 41.88 -32.98 -7.85
CA ILE A 6 41.65 -31.56 -8.23
C ILE A 6 40.29 -31.38 -8.90
N PHE A 7 39.83 -32.36 -9.67
CA PHE A 7 38.52 -32.29 -10.35
C PHE A 7 37.32 -32.40 -9.39
N ILE A 8 37.46 -33.19 -8.31
CA ILE A 8 36.42 -33.32 -7.26
C ILE A 8 36.30 -32.05 -6.43
N THR A 9 37.42 -31.36 -6.17
CA THR A 9 37.40 -30.10 -5.38
C THR A 9 36.76 -28.94 -6.14
N SER A 10 36.83 -28.92 -7.48
CA SER A 10 36.22 -27.88 -8.31
C SER A 10 34.68 -28.00 -8.41
N VAL A 11 34.12 -29.20 -8.27
CA VAL A 11 32.67 -29.44 -8.34
C VAL A 11 31.94 -29.04 -7.05
N LEU A 12 32.66 -29.03 -5.90
CA LEU A 12 32.07 -28.67 -4.60
C LEU A 12 31.99 -27.16 -4.33
N LEU A 13 32.53 -26.30 -5.22
CA LEU A 13 32.54 -24.85 -5.07
C LEU A 13 31.45 -24.14 -5.88
N SER A 14 30.54 -24.87 -6.51
CA SER A 14 29.35 -24.29 -7.14
C SER A 14 28.31 -23.97 -6.05
N PHE A 15 28.62 -23.10 -5.09
CA PHE A 15 27.60 -22.46 -4.30
C PHE A 15 26.81 -21.55 -5.24
N ASN A 16 25.61 -21.99 -5.58
CA ASN A 16 24.63 -21.11 -6.22
C ASN A 16 24.39 -19.95 -5.26
N SER A 17 25.12 -18.84 -5.42
CA SER A 17 24.76 -17.56 -4.83
C SER A 17 23.48 -17.11 -5.53
N PHE A 18 22.34 -17.46 -4.97
CA PHE A 18 21.07 -16.86 -5.40
C PHE A 18 21.16 -15.37 -5.06
N ALA A 19 21.30 -14.54 -6.07
CA ALA A 19 21.18 -13.11 -5.89
C ALA A 19 19.75 -12.81 -5.41
N ASN A 20 19.61 -11.98 -4.39
CA ASN A 20 18.30 -11.58 -3.90
C ASN A 20 17.50 -10.90 -5.03
N THR A 21 16.22 -11.25 -5.12
CA THR A 21 15.30 -10.58 -6.04
C THR A 21 14.98 -9.20 -5.51
N LYS A 22 15.29 -8.15 -6.28
CA LYS A 22 14.97 -6.77 -5.91
C LYS A 22 13.51 -6.47 -6.17
N ILE A 23 12.82 -5.94 -5.17
CA ILE A 23 11.41 -5.55 -5.24
C ILE A 23 11.25 -4.12 -4.75
N SER A 24 10.72 -3.24 -5.62
CA SER A 24 10.23 -1.92 -5.22
C SER A 24 8.78 -2.04 -4.75
N PHE A 25 8.50 -1.61 -3.52
CA PHE A 25 7.17 -1.65 -2.92
C PHE A 25 6.63 -0.24 -2.73
N ALA A 26 5.51 0.10 -3.38
CA ALA A 26 4.84 1.39 -3.23
C ALA A 26 3.85 1.35 -2.07
N LEU A 27 4.05 2.17 -1.04
CA LEU A 27 3.00 2.43 -0.06
C LEU A 27 1.98 3.43 -0.61
N ASP A 28 0.80 3.41 -0.04
CA ASP A 28 -0.25 4.39 -0.34
C ASP A 28 -0.04 5.72 0.40
N TRP A 29 0.76 5.75 1.47
CA TRP A 29 0.97 6.93 2.28
C TRP A 29 2.43 7.11 2.72
N LYS A 30 2.66 8.15 3.50
CA LYS A 30 3.96 8.45 4.13
C LYS A 30 4.37 7.39 5.13
N PHE A 31 5.64 7.41 5.52
CA PHE A 31 6.17 6.53 6.56
C PHE A 31 5.65 6.95 7.94
N GLU A 32 4.64 6.23 8.41
CA GLU A 32 3.98 6.43 9.70
C GLU A 32 3.77 5.07 10.39
N GLY A 33 3.14 5.08 11.56
CA GLY A 33 2.90 3.85 12.34
C GLY A 33 2.38 2.64 11.55
N PRO A 34 1.38 2.79 10.68
CA PRO A 34 0.85 1.68 9.87
C PRO A 34 1.88 1.02 8.93
N SER A 35 2.94 1.71 8.54
CA SER A 35 4.01 1.15 7.70
C SER A 35 5.10 0.42 8.50
N ALA A 36 5.09 0.51 9.82
CA ALA A 36 6.11 -0.08 10.70
C ALA A 36 6.34 -1.60 10.47
N PRO A 37 5.34 -2.44 10.21
CA PRO A 37 5.55 -3.87 9.97
C PRO A 37 6.48 -4.17 8.79
N TYR A 38 6.42 -3.38 7.72
CA TYR A 38 7.27 -3.56 6.54
C TYR A 38 8.73 -3.22 6.83
N PHE A 39 8.97 -2.13 7.57
CA PHE A 39 10.32 -1.75 8.00
C PHE A 39 10.88 -2.72 9.04
N TYR A 40 10.03 -3.23 9.94
CA TYR A 40 10.41 -4.27 10.87
C TYR A 40 10.87 -5.54 10.15
N ALA A 41 10.17 -5.94 9.10
CA ALA A 41 10.55 -7.11 8.29
C ALA A 41 11.91 -6.91 7.61
N ILE A 42 12.23 -5.69 7.15
CA ILE A 42 13.57 -5.34 6.63
C ILE A 42 14.61 -5.44 7.75
N ASP A 43 14.37 -4.80 8.89
CA ASP A 43 15.32 -4.73 10.02
C ASP A 43 15.63 -6.12 10.60
N LYS A 44 14.65 -7.02 10.64
CA LYS A 44 14.82 -8.40 11.12
C LYS A 44 15.32 -9.37 10.06
N GLY A 45 15.47 -8.93 8.81
CA GLY A 45 15.98 -9.76 7.73
C GLY A 45 14.96 -10.75 7.15
N HIS A 46 13.67 -10.65 7.49
CA HIS A 46 12.64 -11.60 7.02
C HIS A 46 12.53 -11.65 5.49
N PHE A 47 12.71 -10.51 4.82
CA PHE A 47 12.73 -10.52 3.35
C PHE A 47 13.99 -11.23 2.82
N GLY A 48 15.13 -11.06 3.49
CA GLY A 48 16.37 -11.74 3.11
C GLY A 48 16.30 -13.26 3.26
N GLU A 49 15.57 -13.77 4.26
CA GLU A 49 15.29 -15.21 4.45
C GLU A 49 14.55 -15.80 3.25
N GLU A 50 13.75 -14.99 2.55
CA GLU A 50 13.02 -15.35 1.34
C GLU A 50 13.78 -14.98 0.04
N ASN A 51 15.05 -14.62 0.12
CA ASN A 51 15.89 -14.14 -0.98
C ASN A 51 15.31 -12.89 -1.68
N LEU A 52 14.70 -11.98 -0.90
CA LEU A 52 14.17 -10.72 -1.37
C LEU A 52 15.00 -9.54 -0.82
N GLU A 53 15.22 -8.54 -1.67
CA GLU A 53 15.72 -7.22 -1.31
C GLU A 53 14.60 -6.21 -1.59
N VAL A 54 13.91 -5.77 -0.53
CA VAL A 54 12.72 -4.92 -0.66
C VAL A 54 13.07 -3.47 -0.38
N GLU A 55 12.78 -2.60 -1.35
CA GLU A 55 12.87 -1.15 -1.22
C GLU A 55 11.46 -0.56 -1.12
N ILE A 56 11.19 0.16 -0.02
CA ILE A 56 9.87 0.73 0.26
C ILE A 56 9.85 2.20 -0.10
N SER A 57 8.86 2.60 -0.90
CA SER A 57 8.64 3.98 -1.33
C SER A 57 7.36 4.54 -0.71
N ALA A 58 7.43 5.78 -0.20
CA ALA A 58 6.26 6.49 0.30
C ALA A 58 5.30 6.87 -0.84
N GLY A 59 4.00 6.83 -0.54
CA GLY A 59 2.92 7.24 -1.43
C GLY A 59 2.33 8.61 -1.11
N LYS A 60 1.34 8.99 -1.91
CA LYS A 60 0.53 10.21 -1.75
C LYS A 60 -0.96 9.92 -1.61
N GLY A 61 -1.34 8.64 -1.55
CA GLY A 61 -2.70 8.14 -1.47
C GLY A 61 -2.89 6.90 -2.34
N SER A 62 -3.95 6.15 -2.10
CA SER A 62 -4.27 4.93 -2.87
C SER A 62 -4.48 5.23 -4.36
N LEU A 63 -5.02 6.41 -4.70
CA LEU A 63 -5.20 6.85 -6.09
C LEU A 63 -3.87 7.20 -6.80
N ASP A 64 -2.77 7.34 -6.06
CA ASP A 64 -1.40 7.47 -6.60
C ASP A 64 -0.71 6.09 -6.70
N ALA A 65 -0.90 5.22 -5.72
CA ALA A 65 -0.22 3.91 -5.66
C ALA A 65 -0.73 2.93 -6.73
N ILE A 66 -2.05 2.83 -6.92
CA ILE A 66 -2.67 1.88 -7.85
C ILE A 66 -2.20 2.08 -9.30
N PRO A 67 -2.22 3.29 -9.90
CA PRO A 67 -1.71 3.52 -11.25
C PRO A 67 -0.22 3.18 -11.40
N LYS A 68 0.60 3.38 -10.37
CA LYS A 68 2.04 3.02 -10.39
C LYS A 68 2.24 1.52 -10.57
N VAL A 69 1.40 0.70 -9.91
CA VAL A 69 1.44 -0.76 -10.10
C VAL A 69 0.86 -1.12 -11.47
N ALA A 70 -0.27 -0.56 -11.85
CA ALA A 70 -0.91 -0.85 -13.14
C ALA A 70 -0.03 -0.52 -14.36
N THR A 71 0.81 0.50 -14.25
CA THR A 71 1.77 0.89 -15.31
C THR A 71 3.09 0.14 -15.27
N GLY A 72 3.30 -0.71 -14.26
CA GLY A 72 4.55 -1.46 -14.07
C GLY A 72 5.69 -0.63 -13.46
N ALA A 73 5.45 0.61 -13.01
CA ALA A 73 6.45 1.41 -12.30
C ALA A 73 6.86 0.77 -10.96
N PHE A 74 5.95 0.03 -10.35
CA PHE A 74 6.17 -0.80 -9.17
C PHE A 74 5.56 -2.19 -9.39
N PRO A 75 6.27 -3.28 -9.06
CA PRO A 75 5.71 -4.64 -9.18
C PRO A 75 4.62 -4.93 -8.16
N ILE A 76 4.64 -4.23 -7.02
CA ILE A 76 3.69 -4.41 -5.91
C ILE A 76 3.45 -3.08 -5.19
N GLY A 77 2.26 -2.92 -4.64
CA GLY A 77 1.89 -1.76 -3.83
C GLY A 77 0.85 -2.08 -2.78
N PHE A 78 0.71 -1.19 -1.81
CA PHE A 78 -0.35 -1.18 -0.81
C PHE A 78 -1.35 -0.09 -1.16
N ALA A 79 -2.65 -0.41 -1.14
CA ALA A 79 -3.71 0.55 -1.46
C ALA A 79 -5.07 0.10 -0.90
N ASP A 80 -6.02 1.02 -0.80
CA ASP A 80 -7.41 0.75 -0.46
C ASP A 80 -8.11 -0.07 -1.56
N ILE A 81 -8.81 -1.13 -1.15
CA ILE A 81 -9.50 -2.04 -2.08
C ILE A 81 -10.64 -1.36 -2.84
N ASN A 82 -11.38 -0.44 -2.22
CA ASN A 82 -12.47 0.25 -2.91
C ASN A 82 -11.94 1.20 -3.99
N SER A 83 -10.78 1.81 -3.73
CA SER A 83 -10.05 2.60 -4.73
C SER A 83 -9.59 1.74 -5.91
N LEU A 84 -9.15 0.49 -5.65
CA LEU A 84 -8.81 -0.45 -6.72
C LEU A 84 -10.04 -0.87 -7.52
N ILE A 85 -11.17 -1.19 -6.88
CA ILE A 85 -12.41 -1.54 -7.56
C ILE A 85 -12.84 -0.40 -8.50
N LYS A 86 -12.85 0.83 -8.00
CA LYS A 86 -13.19 2.01 -8.80
C LYS A 86 -12.20 2.21 -9.96
N PHE A 87 -10.91 2.01 -9.72
CA PHE A 87 -9.88 2.12 -10.76
C PHE A 87 -10.11 1.10 -11.88
N LEU A 88 -10.40 -0.16 -11.54
CA LEU A 88 -10.66 -1.22 -12.53
C LEU A 88 -11.95 -1.01 -13.31
N ASP A 89 -12.99 -0.48 -12.67
CA ASP A 89 -14.26 -0.08 -13.34
C ASP A 89 -14.00 1.01 -14.40
N GLN A 90 -13.15 1.96 -14.09
CA GLN A 90 -12.78 3.06 -14.99
C GLN A 90 -11.73 2.67 -16.03
N ASN A 91 -10.95 1.61 -15.78
CA ASN A 91 -9.87 1.14 -16.63
C ASN A 91 -10.00 -0.37 -16.88
N PRO A 92 -10.98 -0.84 -17.66
CA PRO A 92 -11.18 -2.25 -17.93
C PRO A 92 -9.93 -2.86 -18.60
N GLY A 93 -9.43 -3.96 -18.02
CA GLY A 93 -8.24 -4.66 -18.52
C GLY A 93 -6.91 -4.10 -18.00
N ALA A 94 -6.90 -3.14 -17.07
CA ALA A 94 -5.66 -2.72 -16.40
C ALA A 94 -4.98 -3.91 -15.70
N PRO A 95 -3.65 -4.14 -15.90
CA PRO A 95 -2.95 -5.31 -15.40
C PRO A 95 -2.58 -5.19 -13.92
N VAL A 96 -3.58 -5.02 -13.05
CA VAL A 96 -3.42 -4.93 -11.60
C VAL A 96 -4.51 -5.73 -10.90
N MET A 97 -4.16 -6.42 -9.80
CA MET A 97 -5.09 -7.19 -8.99
C MET A 97 -4.71 -7.12 -7.52
N ALA A 98 -5.69 -7.30 -6.63
CA ALA A 98 -5.44 -7.53 -5.22
C ALA A 98 -4.99 -8.98 -5.00
N VAL A 99 -3.90 -9.16 -4.26
CA VAL A 99 -3.34 -10.51 -3.94
C VAL A 99 -3.44 -10.85 -2.46
N MET A 100 -3.60 -9.84 -1.59
CA MET A 100 -3.73 -10.04 -0.14
C MET A 100 -4.46 -8.86 0.50
N MET A 101 -5.26 -9.13 1.53
CA MET A 101 -5.85 -8.13 2.42
C MET A 101 -5.04 -8.05 3.71
N VAL A 102 -4.58 -6.84 4.07
CA VAL A 102 -3.85 -6.58 5.31
C VAL A 102 -4.80 -6.18 6.43
N TYR A 103 -5.84 -5.40 6.11
CA TYR A 103 -6.89 -4.99 7.04
C TYR A 103 -8.23 -5.59 6.62
N ASP A 104 -8.98 -6.15 7.55
CA ASP A 104 -10.36 -6.62 7.35
C ASP A 104 -11.38 -5.48 7.31
N LYS A 105 -11.00 -4.31 7.86
CA LYS A 105 -11.78 -3.06 7.85
C LYS A 105 -10.86 -1.89 7.53
N PRO A 106 -11.27 -0.97 6.65
CA PRO A 106 -10.46 0.19 6.34
C PRO A 106 -10.31 1.06 7.60
N PRO A 107 -9.08 1.51 7.96
CA PRO A 107 -8.83 2.32 9.15
C PRO A 107 -9.13 3.81 8.91
N PHE A 108 -10.15 4.12 8.10
CA PHE A 108 -10.51 5.48 7.77
C PHE A 108 -11.39 6.10 8.85
N ALA A 109 -11.13 7.35 9.19
CA ALA A 109 -11.88 8.11 10.17
C ALA A 109 -11.90 9.60 9.82
N ILE A 110 -12.96 10.27 10.26
CA ILE A 110 -13.04 11.73 10.28
C ILE A 110 -12.73 12.20 11.69
N ALA A 111 -11.68 12.98 11.85
CA ALA A 111 -11.31 13.58 13.12
C ALA A 111 -12.04 14.92 13.32
N GLY A 112 -13.08 14.91 14.15
CA GLY A 112 -13.85 16.12 14.50
C GLY A 112 -13.33 16.82 15.76
N ARG A 113 -13.33 18.16 15.77
CA ARG A 113 -13.01 18.95 16.96
C ARG A 113 -14.26 19.16 17.83
N LYS A 114 -14.33 18.47 18.96
CA LYS A 114 -15.44 18.63 19.95
C LYS A 114 -15.66 20.07 20.38
N SER A 115 -14.58 20.85 20.54
CA SER A 115 -14.68 22.27 20.94
C SER A 115 -15.32 23.17 19.87
N LEU A 116 -15.48 22.68 18.63
CA LEU A 116 -16.19 23.34 17.54
C LEU A 116 -17.57 22.69 17.26
N GLY A 117 -18.07 21.86 18.18
CA GLY A 117 -19.37 21.21 18.09
C GLY A 117 -19.41 20.03 17.10
N VAL A 118 -18.24 19.47 16.68
CA VAL A 118 -18.21 18.31 15.77
C VAL A 118 -18.10 17.05 16.62
N THR A 119 -19.21 16.35 16.79
CA THR A 119 -19.33 15.14 17.63
C THR A 119 -20.03 13.98 16.92
N THR A 120 -20.82 14.29 15.91
CA THR A 120 -21.57 13.31 15.09
C THR A 120 -21.33 13.59 13.61
N PRO A 121 -21.62 12.65 12.72
CA PRO A 121 -21.52 12.87 11.26
C PRO A 121 -22.31 14.08 10.77
N SER A 122 -23.52 14.30 11.30
CA SER A 122 -24.38 15.42 10.90
C SER A 122 -23.78 16.79 11.22
N ASP A 123 -22.89 16.88 12.20
CA ASP A 123 -22.23 18.13 12.58
C ASP A 123 -21.20 18.62 11.54
N LEU A 124 -20.94 17.83 10.50
CA LEU A 124 -20.08 18.20 9.38
C LEU A 124 -20.69 19.25 8.47
N GLU A 125 -22.01 19.34 8.40
CA GLU A 125 -22.69 20.35 7.59
C GLU A 125 -22.34 21.76 8.03
N GLY A 126 -22.00 22.62 7.08
CA GLY A 126 -21.52 23.98 7.33
C GLY A 126 -20.07 24.06 7.86
N LYS A 127 -19.32 22.95 7.83
CA LYS A 127 -17.92 22.92 8.23
C LYS A 127 -16.99 22.76 7.02
N ILE A 128 -15.71 22.99 7.23
CA ILE A 128 -14.66 22.73 6.24
C ILE A 128 -14.02 21.41 6.58
N LEU A 129 -14.06 20.47 5.62
CA LEU A 129 -13.40 19.18 5.70
C LEU A 129 -12.08 19.23 4.91
N GLY A 130 -10.96 19.01 5.59
CA GLY A 130 -9.65 18.89 4.95
C GLY A 130 -9.31 17.44 4.63
N ALA A 131 -9.04 17.14 3.36
CA ALA A 131 -8.56 15.83 2.92
C ALA A 131 -7.65 15.96 1.70
N PRO A 132 -6.58 15.14 1.57
CA PRO A 132 -5.77 15.11 0.36
C PRO A 132 -6.55 14.47 -0.81
N PRO A 133 -6.56 15.08 -2.01
CA PRO A 133 -7.34 14.55 -3.15
C PRO A 133 -7.03 13.10 -3.55
N PRO A 134 -5.76 12.59 -3.51
CA PRO A 134 -5.45 11.20 -3.90
C PRO A 134 -5.66 10.19 -2.77
N ASP A 135 -6.17 10.60 -1.59
CA ASP A 135 -6.37 9.73 -0.43
C ASP A 135 -7.52 8.74 -0.65
N GLY A 136 -7.31 7.48 -0.28
CA GLY A 136 -8.35 6.45 -0.27
C GLY A 136 -9.51 6.78 0.67
N ALA A 137 -9.25 7.40 1.83
CA ALA A 137 -10.29 7.85 2.75
C ALA A 137 -11.18 8.93 2.12
N TRP A 138 -10.58 9.90 1.41
CA TRP A 138 -11.34 10.91 0.67
C TRP A 138 -12.21 10.29 -0.42
N ALA A 139 -11.71 9.27 -1.12
CA ALA A 139 -12.47 8.55 -2.14
C ALA A 139 -13.72 7.85 -1.57
N GLN A 140 -13.73 7.53 -0.26
CA GLN A 140 -14.87 6.93 0.45
C GLN A 140 -15.83 7.96 1.08
N PHE A 141 -15.50 9.25 1.03
CA PHE A 141 -16.34 10.28 1.65
C PHE A 141 -17.76 10.36 1.05
N PRO A 142 -17.99 10.31 -0.29
CA PRO A 142 -19.32 10.38 -0.86
C PRO A 142 -20.26 9.27 -0.36
N PRO A 143 -19.90 7.97 -0.36
CA PRO A 143 -20.78 6.94 0.20
C PRO A 143 -20.97 7.10 1.72
N PHE A 144 -19.96 7.55 2.48
CA PHE A 144 -20.13 7.88 3.90
C PHE A 144 -21.16 9.00 4.11
N ALA A 145 -21.09 10.08 3.35
CA ALA A 145 -22.02 11.20 3.43
C ALA A 145 -23.44 10.74 3.10
N SER A 146 -23.60 9.95 2.03
CA SER A 146 -24.90 9.37 1.66
C SER A 146 -25.51 8.50 2.76
N ALA A 147 -24.69 7.62 3.36
CA ALA A 147 -25.15 6.73 4.43
C ALA A 147 -25.54 7.49 5.72
N ASN A 148 -25.06 8.70 5.91
CA ASN A 148 -25.36 9.55 7.08
C ASN A 148 -26.29 10.73 6.75
N ASN A 149 -26.89 10.77 5.54
CA ASN A 149 -27.78 11.83 5.06
C ASN A 149 -27.14 13.24 5.12
N ILE A 150 -25.83 13.33 4.84
CA ILE A 150 -25.08 14.58 4.83
C ILE A 150 -25.15 15.19 3.43
N ASN A 151 -25.52 16.46 3.34
CA ASN A 151 -25.43 17.20 2.09
C ASN A 151 -23.99 17.67 1.85
N VAL A 152 -23.30 17.05 0.88
CA VAL A 152 -21.90 17.35 0.56
C VAL A 152 -21.69 18.76 0.00
N ASP A 153 -22.72 19.38 -0.57
CA ASP A 153 -22.65 20.76 -1.09
C ASP A 153 -22.56 21.81 0.03
N ASN A 154 -22.79 21.39 1.28
CA ASN A 154 -22.72 22.22 2.46
C ASN A 154 -21.39 22.07 3.25
N ILE A 155 -20.38 21.35 2.68
CA ILE A 155 -19.10 21.06 3.33
C ILE A 155 -17.95 21.73 2.61
#